data_29d0d6480acb97ea4db67c32bda3ca40
#
_entry.id   29d0d6480acb97ea4db67c32bda3ca40
#
_cell.length_a   1.000
_cell.length_b   1.000
_cell.length_c   1.000
_cell.angle_alpha   90.00
_cell.angle_beta   90.00
_cell.angle_gamma   90.00
#
_symmetry.space_group_name_H-M   'P 1'
#
loop_
_entity.id
_entity.type
_entity.pdbx_description
1 polymer ?
#
loop_
_entity_poly.entity_id
_entity_poly.type
_entity_poly.pdbx_seq_one_letter_code
_entity_poly.pdbx_strand_id
1 'polypeptide(L)'
;SFTHKPDYFLFAQLIVRHIQNYVQKHSDTNQVSFELRDLYALFREDKASATINLDGIMNIADEYKVETLEGDQKLIRHYEIFAKEDKIVIDFEPAAVTALRNGRDIIPPDATLSE
;
A
#
# COMPACT_ATOMS: atom_id res chain seq x y z
N SER A 1 7.58 -31.39 0.10
CA SER A 1 7.79 -30.16 -0.64
C SER A 1 7.23 -28.98 0.14
N PHE A 2 7.89 -27.90 0.03
CA PHE A 2 7.53 -26.71 0.76
C PHE A 2 6.87 -25.73 -0.18
N THR A 3 5.62 -25.43 0.09
CA THR A 3 4.96 -24.32 -0.55
C THR A 3 5.18 -23.10 0.31
N HIS A 4 5.84 -22.10 -0.25
CA HIS A 4 5.94 -20.83 0.42
C HIS A 4 4.59 -20.15 0.41
N LYS A 5 4.05 -19.92 1.58
CA LYS A 5 2.90 -19.05 1.70
C LYS A 5 3.37 -17.61 1.52
N PRO A 6 2.71 -16.83 0.66
CA PRO A 6 3.05 -15.41 0.54
C PRO A 6 2.91 -14.72 1.88
N ASP A 7 3.87 -13.89 2.22
CA ASP A 7 3.79 -13.06 3.42
C ASP A 7 3.09 -11.76 3.07
N TYR A 8 1.79 -11.72 3.30
CA TYR A 8 0.98 -10.56 2.94
C TYR A 8 1.33 -9.32 3.75
N PHE A 9 1.80 -9.49 4.99
CA PHE A 9 2.27 -8.34 5.77
C PHE A 9 3.51 -7.73 5.15
N LEU A 10 4.45 -8.56 4.70
CA LEU A 10 5.62 -8.06 3.99
C LEU A 10 5.23 -7.37 2.69
N PHE A 11 4.33 -7.98 1.93
CA PHE A 11 3.89 -7.41 0.65
C PHE A 11 3.18 -6.08 0.85
N ALA A 12 2.35 -5.97 1.89
CA ALA A 12 1.70 -4.71 2.23
C ALA A 12 2.74 -3.64 2.58
N GLN A 13 3.78 -4.01 3.32
CA GLN A 13 4.87 -3.08 3.65
C GLN A 13 5.57 -2.58 2.40
N LEU A 14 5.82 -3.47 1.44
CA LEU A 14 6.45 -3.08 0.18
C LEU A 14 5.58 -2.09 -0.60
N ILE A 15 4.27 -2.33 -0.64
CA ILE A 15 3.34 -1.41 -1.30
C ILE A 15 3.34 -0.05 -0.58
N VAL A 16 3.26 -0.05 0.73
CA VAL A 16 3.21 1.21 1.48
C VAL A 16 4.49 2.00 1.29
N ARG A 17 5.65 1.34 1.26
CA ARG A 17 6.91 2.01 0.98
C ARG A 17 6.96 2.58 -0.44
N HIS A 18 6.39 1.85 -1.38
CA HIS A 18 6.30 2.32 -2.77
C HIS A 18 5.43 3.58 -2.84
N ILE A 19 4.31 3.58 -2.12
CA ILE A 19 3.45 4.74 -2.02
C ILE A 19 4.19 5.91 -1.37
N GLN A 20 4.89 5.65 -0.28
CA GLN A 20 5.66 6.69 0.42
C GLN A 20 6.67 7.36 -0.49
N ASN A 21 7.41 6.55 -1.23
CA ASN A 21 8.38 7.08 -2.19
C ASN A 21 7.71 7.91 -3.27
N TYR A 22 6.55 7.47 -3.73
CA TYR A 22 5.80 8.18 -4.76
C TYR A 22 5.34 9.56 -4.26
N VAL A 23 4.72 9.61 -3.07
CA VAL A 23 4.17 10.87 -2.57
C VAL A 23 5.26 11.86 -2.20
N GLN A 24 6.45 11.37 -1.84
CA GLN A 24 7.59 12.25 -1.56
C GLN A 24 8.16 12.88 -2.81
N LYS A 25 8.00 12.24 -3.97
CA LYS A 25 8.50 12.74 -5.25
C LYS A 25 7.48 13.54 -6.02
N HIS A 26 6.22 13.42 -5.69
CA HIS A 26 5.13 14.05 -6.44
C HIS A 26 4.33 14.94 -5.50
N SER A 27 4.54 16.25 -5.61
CA SER A 27 3.81 17.21 -4.78
C SER A 27 2.35 17.31 -5.23
N ASP A 28 1.47 17.64 -4.29
CA ASP A 28 0.05 17.89 -4.53
C ASP A 28 -0.72 16.68 -5.06
N THR A 29 -0.21 15.47 -4.75
CA THR A 29 -0.85 14.25 -5.21
C THR A 29 -1.68 13.64 -4.08
N ASN A 30 -2.98 13.54 -4.29
CA ASN A 30 -3.90 12.86 -3.38
C ASN A 30 -4.47 11.58 -3.99
N GLN A 31 -4.01 11.23 -5.18
CA GLN A 31 -4.45 10.03 -5.89
C GLN A 31 -3.33 9.53 -6.76
N VAL A 32 -3.21 8.22 -6.89
CA VAL A 32 -2.24 7.61 -7.79
C VAL A 32 -2.88 6.43 -8.50
N SER A 33 -2.41 6.17 -9.72
CA SER A 33 -2.72 4.96 -10.45
C SER A 33 -1.42 4.20 -10.68
N PHE A 34 -1.37 2.96 -10.23
CA PHE A 34 -0.24 2.07 -10.48
C PHE A 34 -0.66 0.95 -11.40
N GLU A 35 0.25 0.51 -12.27
CA GLU A 35 0.02 -0.71 -13.03
C GLU A 35 0.15 -1.92 -12.11
N LEU A 36 -0.77 -2.87 -12.23
CA LEU A 36 -0.74 -4.06 -11.37
C LEU A 36 0.55 -4.86 -11.56
N ARG A 37 1.06 -4.93 -12.79
CA ARG A 37 2.31 -5.64 -13.04
C ARG A 37 3.48 -5.04 -12.26
N ASP A 38 3.48 -3.72 -12.06
CA ASP A 38 4.52 -3.06 -11.30
C ASP A 38 4.44 -3.41 -9.82
N LEU A 39 3.23 -3.55 -9.29
CA LEU A 39 3.06 -3.98 -7.89
C LEU A 39 3.48 -5.43 -7.72
N TYR A 40 3.10 -6.31 -8.64
CA TYR A 40 3.54 -7.71 -8.55
C TYR A 40 5.06 -7.82 -8.64
N ALA A 41 5.70 -6.93 -9.40
CA ALA A 41 7.15 -6.91 -9.48
C ALA A 41 7.80 -6.58 -8.13
N LEU A 42 7.13 -5.78 -7.29
CA LEU A 42 7.63 -5.52 -5.93
C LEU A 42 7.73 -6.79 -5.11
N PHE A 43 6.85 -7.74 -5.35
CA PHE A 43 6.83 -9.01 -4.64
C PHE A 43 7.70 -10.06 -5.32
N ARG A 44 8.32 -9.73 -6.45
CA ARG A 44 9.05 -10.66 -7.32
C ARG A 44 8.15 -11.78 -7.83
N GLU A 45 6.90 -11.44 -8.13
CA GLU A 45 5.92 -12.37 -8.65
C GLU A 45 5.49 -11.98 -10.05
N ASP A 46 5.17 -12.99 -10.85
CA ASP A 46 4.61 -12.78 -12.17
C ASP A 46 3.08 -12.71 -12.05
N LYS A 47 2.51 -11.65 -12.54
CA LYS A 47 1.06 -11.45 -12.51
C LYS A 47 0.32 -12.64 -13.13
N ALA A 48 0.83 -13.19 -14.22
CA ALA A 48 0.16 -14.29 -14.93
C ALA A 48 0.14 -15.59 -14.15
N SER A 49 1.12 -15.80 -13.29
CA SER A 49 1.25 -17.02 -12.49
C SER A 49 0.92 -16.81 -11.03
N ALA A 50 0.59 -15.57 -10.66
CA ALA A 50 0.39 -15.24 -9.26
C ALA A 50 -0.88 -15.86 -8.72
N THR A 51 -0.76 -16.52 -7.58
CA THR A 51 -1.89 -16.97 -6.78
C THR A 51 -2.18 -15.96 -5.67
N ILE A 52 -1.52 -14.83 -5.73
CA ILE A 52 -1.62 -13.81 -4.71
C ILE A 52 -2.93 -13.05 -4.83
N ASN A 53 -3.61 -12.91 -3.71
CA ASN A 53 -4.82 -12.10 -3.63
C ASN A 53 -4.43 -10.66 -3.28
N LEU A 54 -4.41 -9.79 -4.28
CA LEU A 54 -4.04 -8.40 -4.08
C LEU A 54 -5.00 -7.68 -3.13
N ASP A 55 -6.29 -8.02 -3.16
CA ASP A 55 -7.24 -7.45 -2.21
C ASP A 55 -6.85 -7.76 -0.77
N GLY A 56 -6.39 -8.99 -0.52
CA GLY A 56 -5.92 -9.36 0.82
C GLY A 56 -4.74 -8.52 1.27
N ILE A 57 -3.79 -8.27 0.36
CA ILE A 57 -2.65 -7.41 0.65
C ILE A 57 -3.10 -5.98 0.90
N MET A 58 -3.99 -5.47 0.04
CA MET A 58 -4.48 -4.09 0.17
C MET A 58 -5.30 -3.89 1.44
N ASN A 59 -6.00 -4.91 1.92
CA ASN A 59 -6.70 -4.82 3.19
C ASN A 59 -5.73 -4.55 4.35
N ILE A 60 -4.53 -5.11 4.28
CA ILE A 60 -3.51 -4.84 5.29
C ILE A 60 -2.90 -3.46 5.07
N ALA A 61 -2.56 -3.13 3.82
CA ALA A 61 -1.99 -1.82 3.49
C ALA A 61 -2.94 -0.69 3.90
N ASP A 62 -4.24 -0.92 3.75
CA ASP A 62 -5.28 0.06 4.10
C ASP A 62 -5.31 0.38 5.58
N GLU A 63 -4.74 -0.47 6.43
CA GLU A 63 -4.71 -0.24 7.88
C GLU A 63 -3.49 0.55 8.33
N TYR A 64 -2.54 0.82 7.45
CA TYR A 64 -1.40 1.66 7.78
C TYR A 64 -1.85 3.09 8.06
N LYS A 65 -1.23 3.70 9.06
CA LYS A 65 -1.53 5.07 9.47
C LYS A 65 -0.28 5.92 9.38
N VAL A 66 -0.49 7.21 9.46
CA VAL A 66 0.58 8.19 9.52
C VAL A 66 0.31 9.08 10.72
N GLU A 67 1.37 9.40 11.47
CA GLU A 67 1.28 10.35 12.55
C GLU A 67 1.03 11.75 11.98
N THR A 68 -0.08 12.36 12.35
CA THR A 68 -0.40 13.73 11.91
C THR A 68 -0.55 14.63 13.13
N LEU A 69 -0.65 15.92 12.87
CA LEU A 69 -0.87 16.88 13.95
C LEU A 69 -2.21 16.67 14.66
N GLU A 70 -3.14 16.00 14.01
CA GLU A 70 -4.46 15.72 14.55
C GLU A 70 -4.63 14.27 15.00
N GLY A 71 -3.51 13.56 15.22
CA GLY A 71 -3.52 12.16 15.61
C GLY A 71 -3.17 11.27 14.42
N ASP A 72 -3.22 9.96 14.65
CA ASP A 72 -2.87 8.98 13.63
C ASP A 72 -4.03 8.82 12.65
N GLN A 73 -3.75 8.98 11.37
CA GLN A 73 -4.76 8.87 10.33
C GLN A 73 -4.33 7.87 9.27
N LYS A 74 -5.29 7.16 8.70
CA LYS A 74 -5.00 6.21 7.64
C LYS A 74 -4.42 6.94 6.43
N LEU A 75 -3.42 6.31 5.80
CA LEU A 75 -2.82 6.86 4.58
C LEU A 75 -3.76 6.69 3.39
N ILE A 76 -4.33 5.51 3.26
CA ILE A 76 -5.22 5.19 2.14
C ILE A 76 -6.65 5.49 2.54
N ARG A 77 -7.30 6.35 1.77
CA ARG A 77 -8.68 6.71 1.96
C ARG A 77 -9.61 5.74 1.26
N HIS A 78 -9.20 5.32 0.06
CA HIS A 78 -9.99 4.43 -0.79
C HIS A 78 -9.08 3.83 -1.84
N TYR A 79 -9.36 2.61 -2.29
CA TYR A 79 -8.68 2.06 -3.45
C TYR A 79 -9.66 1.24 -4.28
N GLU A 80 -9.34 1.09 -5.56
CA GLU A 80 -10.12 0.26 -6.46
C GLU A 80 -9.19 -0.43 -7.46
N ILE A 81 -9.40 -1.72 -7.66
CA ILE A 81 -8.61 -2.54 -8.57
C ILE A 81 -9.39 -2.74 -9.86
N PHE A 82 -8.77 -2.38 -10.98
CA PHE A 82 -9.32 -2.52 -12.32
C PHE A 82 -8.51 -3.58 -13.05
N ALA A 83 -8.89 -4.85 -12.85
CA ALA A 83 -8.10 -5.97 -13.36
C ALA A 83 -7.97 -5.97 -14.88
N LYS A 84 -9.05 -5.64 -15.58
CA LYS A 84 -9.03 -5.61 -17.05
C LYS A 84 -8.12 -4.53 -17.60
N GLU A 85 -7.93 -3.45 -16.86
CA GLU A 85 -7.10 -2.33 -17.30
C GLU A 85 -5.70 -2.41 -16.69
N ASP A 86 -5.41 -3.47 -15.96
CA ASP A 86 -4.11 -3.70 -15.34
C ASP A 86 -3.67 -2.57 -14.42
N LYS A 87 -4.61 -2.05 -13.63
CA LYS A 87 -4.27 -0.93 -12.74
C LYS A 87 -5.02 -0.98 -11.42
N ILE A 88 -4.47 -0.27 -10.46
CA ILE A 88 -5.13 0.05 -9.19
C ILE A 88 -5.09 1.56 -9.02
N VAL A 89 -6.20 2.13 -8.59
CA VAL A 89 -6.29 3.56 -8.26
C VAL A 89 -6.41 3.70 -6.75
N ILE A 90 -5.56 4.51 -6.16
CA ILE A 90 -5.52 4.69 -4.71
C ILE A 90 -5.70 6.17 -4.40
N ASP A 91 -6.69 6.46 -3.56
CA ASP A 91 -6.92 7.81 -3.04
C ASP A 91 -6.31 7.91 -1.64
N PHE A 92 -5.61 8.99 -1.39
CA PHE A 92 -4.93 9.21 -0.12
C PHE A 92 -5.67 10.21 0.76
N GLU A 93 -5.49 10.06 2.07
CA GLU A 93 -5.91 11.10 3.01
C GLU A 93 -4.93 12.27 2.91
N PRO A 94 -5.40 13.48 2.55
CA PRO A 94 -4.49 14.62 2.34
C PRO A 94 -3.62 14.95 3.56
N ALA A 95 -4.18 14.88 4.76
CA ALA A 95 -3.42 15.16 5.98
C ALA A 95 -2.27 14.16 6.16
N ALA A 96 -2.51 12.89 5.82
CA ALA A 96 -1.48 11.86 5.93
C ALA A 96 -0.38 12.09 4.90
N VAL A 97 -0.74 12.45 3.67
CA VAL A 97 0.25 12.75 2.62
C VAL A 97 1.13 13.94 3.03
N THR A 98 0.51 15.01 3.54
CA THR A 98 1.24 16.17 4.02
C THR A 98 2.21 15.78 5.13
N ALA A 99 1.75 14.97 6.08
CA ALA A 99 2.59 14.52 7.17
C ALA A 99 3.79 13.71 6.69
N LEU A 100 3.58 12.81 5.71
CA LEU A 100 4.70 12.05 5.14
C LEU A 100 5.73 12.95 4.48
N ARG A 101 5.28 13.96 3.76
CA ARG A 101 6.21 14.92 3.13
C ARG A 101 7.00 15.70 4.16
N ASN A 102 6.43 15.88 5.35
CA ASN A 102 7.12 16.56 6.45
C ASN A 102 7.97 15.63 7.31
N GLY A 103 8.16 14.38 6.87
CA GLY A 103 9.03 13.44 7.54
C GLY A 103 8.39 12.69 8.70
N ARG A 104 7.06 12.71 8.81
CA ARG A 104 6.38 11.96 9.86
C ARG A 104 6.43 10.47 9.57
N ASP A 105 6.33 9.68 10.63
CA ASP A 105 6.46 8.24 10.55
C ASP A 105 5.19 7.57 10.08
N ILE A 106 5.39 6.47 9.35
CA ILE A 106 4.33 5.53 9.02
C ILE A 106 4.18 4.57 10.20
N ILE A 107 2.93 4.27 10.56
CA ILE A 107 2.60 3.37 11.66
C ILE A 107 1.97 2.13 11.06
N PRO A 108 2.68 0.98 11.09
CA PRO A 108 2.10 -0.26 10.56
C PRO A 108 1.02 -0.81 11.50
N PRO A 109 0.10 -1.61 10.96
CA PRO A 109 -0.83 -2.33 11.82
C PRO A 109 -0.10 -3.33 12.68
N ASP A 110 -0.65 -3.63 13.85
CA ASP A 110 -0.05 -4.59 14.75
C ASP A 110 -0.42 -6.00 14.33
N ALA A 111 0.49 -6.67 13.65
CA ALA A 111 0.26 -8.01 13.13
C ALA A 111 0.10 -9.05 14.25
N THR A 112 0.61 -8.76 15.43
CA THR A 112 0.51 -9.72 16.53
C THR A 112 -0.89 -9.82 17.13
N LEU A 113 -1.71 -8.80 16.90
CA LEU A 113 -3.08 -8.79 17.42
C LEU A 113 -4.05 -9.57 16.54
N SER A 114 -3.64 -9.99 15.36
CA SER A 114 -4.51 -10.67 14.41
C SER A 114 -4.54 -12.18 14.60
N GLU A 115 -3.83 -12.70 15.55
CA GLU A 115 -3.80 -14.12 15.84
C GLU A 115 -4.98 -14.59 16.64
#